data_176e2ca6949d30cde86d4ca147e431f1
#
_entry.id   176e2ca6949d30cde86d4ca147e431f1
#
_cell.length_a   1.000
_cell.length_b   1.000
_cell.length_c   1.000
_cell.angle_alpha   90.00
_cell.angle_beta   90.00
_cell.angle_gamma   90.00
#
_symmetry.space_group_name_H-M   'P 1'
#
loop_
_entity.id
_entity.type
_entity.pdbx_description
1 polymer ?
#
loop_
_entity_poly.entity_id
_entity_poly.type
_entity_poly.pdbx_seq_one_letter_code
_entity_poly.pdbx_strand_id
1 'polypeptide(L)'
;MTIGVSLGVVAVLLPSHPTYSLLVNLLLLALKSGNAMIFVANAQSKKASLEALKQLNHVVEEEGYPQGALTIAEIVSDASISELLASDKVALILNIGCPQFISDRFCSNIPTLYGGEASGPVFIERTANVDKAIQNVIVSRSFNHGILPGSEQFLVTEHCIADKIKASMTNHGAYLLNQQETQQLIAFIKVSSKNLTTNYVGQSALWLAKMSGIEVPEKTKVLVSVQDYMSEEDFFNQQLLCPIIVVYCEPDWTLACGKCMSILAELRMGHTLTIHSRNWRVIKEFAMQKTVGRIVVNAPTVTAATGISTAFDPSLVLGGLTTKRGYSSENITPKHLTYIRQVGFSVEE
;
A
#
# COMPACT_ATOMS: atom_id res chain seq x y z
N MET A 1 -34.46 7.87 9.74
CA MET A 1 -33.51 8.87 9.21
C MET A 1 -32.13 8.56 9.75
N THR A 2 -31.08 8.66 8.95
CA THR A 2 -29.69 8.36 9.33
C THR A 2 -28.84 9.60 9.15
N ILE A 3 -28.03 9.94 10.14
CA ILE A 3 -27.17 11.14 10.14
C ILE A 3 -25.76 10.71 10.49
N GLY A 4 -24.78 11.09 9.65
CA GLY A 4 -23.37 10.97 9.99
C GLY A 4 -22.92 12.12 10.90
N VAL A 5 -22.26 11.80 12.00
CA VAL A 5 -21.76 12.77 12.98
C VAL A 5 -20.28 12.53 13.16
N SER A 6 -19.48 13.60 13.32
CA SER A 6 -18.04 13.48 13.56
C SER A 6 -17.74 12.67 14.83
N LEU A 7 -16.65 11.93 14.80
CA LEU A 7 -16.15 11.19 15.98
C LEU A 7 -15.46 12.12 16.98
N GLY A 8 -14.84 13.20 16.51
CA GLY A 8 -14.04 14.13 17.30
C GLY A 8 -12.58 14.16 16.85
N VAL A 9 -11.68 13.68 17.69
CA VAL A 9 -10.23 13.68 17.38
C VAL A 9 -9.80 12.31 16.87
N VAL A 10 -9.15 12.29 15.71
CA VAL A 10 -8.56 11.09 15.08
C VAL A 10 -7.03 11.18 15.15
N ALA A 11 -6.39 10.21 15.76
CA ALA A 11 -4.94 10.06 15.72
C ALA A 11 -4.54 9.35 14.42
N VAL A 12 -3.69 9.98 13.61
CA VAL A 12 -3.25 9.44 12.31
C VAL A 12 -1.77 9.11 12.37
N LEU A 13 -1.45 7.82 12.33
CA LEU A 13 -0.07 7.32 12.26
C LEU A 13 0.35 7.27 10.79
N LEU A 14 1.23 8.19 10.38
CA LEU A 14 1.69 8.30 9.00
C LEU A 14 2.77 7.25 8.68
N PRO A 15 2.79 6.72 7.45
CA PRO A 15 3.85 5.82 7.01
C PRO A 15 5.21 6.53 7.01
N SER A 16 6.29 5.76 6.89
CA SER A 16 7.65 6.30 6.86
C SER A 16 7.89 7.28 5.71
N HIS A 17 7.19 7.09 4.60
CA HIS A 17 7.29 7.90 3.38
C HIS A 17 5.89 8.35 2.89
N PRO A 18 5.21 9.25 3.62
CA PRO A 18 3.91 9.74 3.18
C PRO A 18 4.06 10.60 1.93
N THR A 19 3.20 10.37 0.94
CA THR A 19 3.13 11.24 -0.24
C THR A 19 2.32 12.50 0.08
N TYR A 20 2.57 13.59 -0.63
CA TYR A 20 1.74 14.80 -0.52
C TYR A 20 0.26 14.50 -0.83
N SER A 21 0.02 13.65 -1.84
CA SER A 21 -1.34 13.21 -2.20
C SER A 21 -2.05 12.49 -1.05
N LEU A 22 -1.33 11.71 -0.24
CA LEU A 22 -1.89 11.06 0.94
C LEU A 22 -2.32 12.12 1.97
N LEU A 23 -1.49 13.14 2.22
CA LEU A 23 -1.86 14.21 3.16
C LEU A 23 -3.09 14.99 2.69
N VAL A 24 -3.19 15.28 1.38
CA VAL A 24 -4.39 15.89 0.79
C VAL A 24 -5.62 14.97 0.95
N ASN A 25 -5.46 13.67 0.73
CA ASN A 25 -6.57 12.72 0.92
C ASN A 25 -7.03 12.69 2.39
N LEU A 26 -6.10 12.69 3.35
CA LEU A 26 -6.41 12.74 4.78
C LEU A 26 -7.11 14.03 5.18
N LEU A 27 -6.66 15.17 4.64
CA LEU A 27 -7.34 16.45 4.81
C LEU A 27 -8.79 16.38 4.32
N LEU A 28 -9.02 15.84 3.12
CA LEU A 28 -10.37 15.71 2.58
C LEU A 28 -11.25 14.77 3.43
N LEU A 29 -10.64 13.71 3.99
CA LEU A 29 -11.33 12.82 4.94
C LEU A 29 -11.72 13.58 6.22
N ALA A 30 -10.82 14.41 6.78
CA ALA A 30 -11.10 15.23 7.96
C ALA A 30 -12.24 16.21 7.69
N LEU A 31 -12.13 17.00 6.62
CA LEU A 31 -13.14 18.00 6.23
C LEU A 31 -14.54 17.37 6.04
N LYS A 32 -14.62 16.28 5.24
CA LYS A 32 -15.89 15.64 4.93
C LYS A 32 -16.53 14.92 6.11
N SER A 33 -15.74 14.46 7.08
CA SER A 33 -16.22 13.82 8.29
C SER A 33 -16.38 14.76 9.48
N GLY A 34 -15.89 16.00 9.40
CA GLY A 34 -15.93 17.00 10.46
C GLY A 34 -15.04 16.67 11.66
N ASN A 35 -13.96 15.88 11.47
CA ASN A 35 -13.05 15.48 12.54
C ASN A 35 -11.81 16.36 12.59
N ALA A 36 -11.28 16.54 13.80
CA ALA A 36 -9.90 17.00 13.97
C ALA A 36 -8.92 15.83 13.81
N MET A 37 -7.72 16.08 13.29
CA MET A 37 -6.68 15.06 13.12
C MET A 37 -5.36 15.46 13.76
N ILE A 38 -4.77 14.54 14.52
CA ILE A 38 -3.41 14.65 15.05
C ILE A 38 -2.52 13.68 14.28
N PHE A 39 -1.60 14.20 13.49
CA PHE A 39 -0.67 13.42 12.69
C PHE A 39 0.58 13.07 13.49
N VAL A 40 0.96 11.80 13.48
CA VAL A 40 2.22 11.29 14.01
C VAL A 40 3.09 10.92 12.82
N ALA A 41 4.09 11.73 12.54
CA ALA A 41 5.02 11.51 11.43
C ALA A 41 6.29 10.81 11.90
N ASN A 42 6.84 9.94 11.04
CA ASN A 42 8.17 9.37 11.24
C ASN A 42 9.22 10.49 11.25
N ALA A 43 10.31 10.31 12.02
CA ALA A 43 11.39 11.29 12.15
C ALA A 43 11.97 11.74 10.79
N GLN A 44 12.06 10.81 9.82
CA GLN A 44 12.59 11.10 8.48
C GLN A 44 11.67 12.00 7.65
N SER A 45 10.35 11.84 7.77
CA SER A 45 9.36 12.60 6.98
C SER A 45 8.76 13.78 7.72
N LYS A 46 9.04 13.95 9.03
CA LYS A 46 8.40 14.94 9.90
C LYS A 46 8.51 16.38 9.33
N LYS A 47 9.71 16.80 8.91
CA LYS A 47 9.93 18.15 8.39
C LYS A 47 9.11 18.44 7.13
N ALA A 48 9.11 17.48 6.19
CA ALA A 48 8.34 17.60 4.94
C ALA A 48 6.83 17.56 5.21
N SER A 49 6.38 16.65 6.09
CA SER A 49 4.97 16.56 6.47
C SER A 49 4.48 17.82 7.19
N LEU A 50 5.30 18.39 8.07
CA LEU A 50 4.97 19.63 8.77
C LEU A 50 4.79 20.79 7.78
N GLU A 51 5.71 20.94 6.83
CA GLU A 51 5.62 22.01 5.82
C GLU A 51 4.41 21.84 4.91
N ALA A 52 4.14 20.60 4.47
CA ALA A 52 2.95 20.31 3.68
C ALA A 52 1.65 20.62 4.45
N LEU A 53 1.57 20.21 5.73
CA LEU A 53 0.38 20.48 6.55
C LEU A 53 0.20 21.97 6.84
N LYS A 54 1.26 22.76 7.00
CA LYS A 54 1.15 24.22 7.14
C LYS A 54 0.49 24.86 5.92
N GLN A 55 0.91 24.47 4.72
CA GLN A 55 0.32 24.96 3.48
C GLN A 55 -1.15 24.54 3.36
N LEU A 56 -1.47 23.29 3.68
CA LEU A 56 -2.83 22.79 3.63
C LEU A 56 -3.74 23.45 4.68
N ASN A 57 -3.25 23.66 5.91
CA ASN A 57 -3.98 24.36 6.96
C ASN A 57 -4.33 25.78 6.55
N HIS A 58 -3.37 26.52 6.00
CA HIS A 58 -3.61 27.90 5.55
C HIS A 58 -4.82 27.96 4.60
N VAL A 59 -4.88 27.09 3.62
CA VAL A 59 -5.99 27.03 2.64
C VAL A 59 -7.34 26.73 3.33
N VAL A 60 -7.39 25.76 4.23
CA VAL A 60 -8.68 25.34 4.83
C VAL A 60 -9.13 26.29 5.94
N GLU A 61 -8.21 26.95 6.64
CA GLU A 61 -8.52 27.96 7.64
C GLU A 61 -9.10 29.23 6.99
N GLU A 62 -8.62 29.62 5.81
CA GLU A 62 -9.20 30.69 5.00
C GLU A 62 -10.65 30.39 4.58
N GLU A 63 -10.97 29.10 4.37
CA GLU A 63 -12.33 28.62 4.06
C GLU A 63 -13.20 28.36 5.31
N GLY A 64 -12.72 28.74 6.50
CA GLY A 64 -13.48 28.67 7.76
C GLY A 64 -13.33 27.35 8.54
N TYR A 65 -12.38 26.49 8.19
CA TYR A 65 -12.10 25.33 9.01
C TYR A 65 -11.43 25.74 10.33
N PRO A 66 -11.76 25.11 11.49
CA PRO A 66 -11.24 25.57 12.77
C PRO A 66 -9.72 25.50 12.84
N GLN A 67 -9.10 26.58 13.30
CA GLN A 67 -7.65 26.64 13.52
C GLN A 67 -7.21 25.55 14.49
N GLY A 68 -6.11 24.87 14.16
CA GLY A 68 -5.55 23.79 14.98
C GLY A 68 -6.29 22.46 14.88
N ALA A 69 -7.33 22.33 14.04
CA ALA A 69 -8.00 21.05 13.83
C ALA A 69 -7.14 20.00 13.12
N LEU A 70 -6.11 20.43 12.38
CA LEU A 70 -5.12 19.55 11.75
C LEU A 70 -3.74 19.89 12.32
N THR A 71 -3.20 19.01 13.15
CA THR A 71 -1.92 19.24 13.82
C THR A 71 -0.97 18.06 13.62
N ILE A 72 0.34 18.32 13.74
CA ILE A 72 1.36 17.28 13.77
C ILE A 72 1.98 17.21 15.16
N ALA A 73 2.16 16.00 15.69
CA ALA A 73 2.79 15.81 16.99
C ALA A 73 4.24 16.35 16.97
N GLU A 74 4.56 17.27 17.88
CA GLU A 74 5.88 17.87 17.96
C GLU A 74 6.93 16.90 18.48
N ILE A 75 6.57 16.11 19.48
CA ILE A 75 7.44 15.11 20.09
C ILE A 75 6.95 13.72 19.67
N VAL A 76 7.83 12.97 19.03
CA VAL A 76 7.59 11.61 18.57
C VAL A 76 8.55 10.66 19.29
N SER A 77 8.15 10.24 20.49
CA SER A 77 8.81 9.21 21.28
C SER A 77 7.83 8.08 21.57
N ASP A 78 8.32 6.91 21.91
CA ASP A 78 7.46 5.79 22.29
C ASP A 78 6.49 6.16 23.45
N ALA A 79 6.97 6.98 24.39
CA ALA A 79 6.17 7.44 25.51
C ALA A 79 5.03 8.39 25.07
N SER A 80 5.36 9.40 24.24
CA SER A 80 4.34 10.35 23.75
C SER A 80 3.32 9.70 22.81
N ILE A 81 3.76 8.71 22.01
CA ILE A 81 2.84 7.93 21.19
C ILE A 81 1.95 7.06 22.06
N SER A 82 2.48 6.38 23.07
CA SER A 82 1.70 5.57 24.00
C SER A 82 0.67 6.41 24.74
N GLU A 83 1.03 7.62 25.18
CA GLU A 83 0.12 8.57 25.81
C GLU A 83 -1.01 8.99 24.87
N LEU A 84 -0.67 9.35 23.62
CA LEU A 84 -1.66 9.69 22.59
C LEU A 84 -2.63 8.53 22.32
N LEU A 85 -2.10 7.32 22.15
CA LEU A 85 -2.88 6.12 21.84
C LEU A 85 -3.69 5.58 23.05
N ALA A 86 -3.44 6.10 24.24
CA ALA A 86 -4.20 5.78 25.45
C ALA A 86 -5.15 6.92 25.88
N SER A 87 -5.12 8.07 25.18
CA SER A 87 -5.89 9.24 25.55
C SER A 87 -7.39 9.05 25.33
N ASP A 88 -8.20 9.35 26.33
CA ASP A 88 -9.66 9.35 26.27
C ASP A 88 -10.25 10.41 25.32
N LYS A 89 -9.43 11.36 24.88
CA LYS A 89 -9.81 12.39 23.91
C LYS A 89 -9.70 11.93 22.47
N VAL A 90 -9.00 10.82 22.20
CA VAL A 90 -8.87 10.24 20.86
C VAL A 90 -10.01 9.24 20.63
N ALA A 91 -10.85 9.54 19.66
CA ALA A 91 -12.01 8.70 19.34
C ALA A 91 -11.68 7.55 18.38
N LEU A 92 -10.64 7.71 17.53
CA LEU A 92 -10.25 6.73 16.52
C LEU A 92 -8.75 6.85 16.23
N ILE A 93 -8.11 5.72 15.99
CA ILE A 93 -6.76 5.64 15.46
C ILE A 93 -6.83 5.22 13.99
N LEU A 94 -6.21 6.00 13.11
CA LEU A 94 -5.99 5.64 11.72
C LEU A 94 -4.52 5.30 11.53
N ASN A 95 -4.19 4.01 11.49
CA ASN A 95 -2.82 3.53 11.32
C ASN A 95 -2.55 3.23 9.84
N ILE A 96 -1.68 4.02 9.21
CA ILE A 96 -1.37 3.91 7.79
C ILE A 96 0.04 3.33 7.63
N GLY A 97 0.12 2.00 7.60
CA GLY A 97 1.38 1.31 7.35
C GLY A 97 2.44 1.49 8.44
N CYS A 98 2.03 1.51 9.71
CA CYS A 98 2.94 1.59 10.85
C CYS A 98 2.86 0.30 11.69
N PRO A 99 3.44 -0.83 11.23
CA PRO A 99 3.31 -2.12 11.90
C PRO A 99 3.93 -2.14 13.31
N GLN A 100 4.92 -1.29 13.57
CA GLN A 100 5.54 -1.15 14.89
C GLN A 100 4.55 -0.73 15.99
N PHE A 101 3.45 -0.07 15.63
CA PHE A 101 2.40 0.33 16.57
C PHE A 101 1.24 -0.67 16.66
N ILE A 102 1.40 -1.87 16.10
CA ILE A 102 0.43 -2.96 16.18
C ILE A 102 0.78 -3.92 17.34
N SER A 103 1.98 -3.83 17.90
CA SER A 103 2.45 -4.73 18.95
C SER A 103 1.67 -4.56 20.27
N ASP A 104 1.74 -5.57 21.15
CA ASP A 104 1.09 -5.55 22.46
C ASP A 104 1.60 -4.41 23.37
N ARG A 105 2.78 -3.87 23.06
CA ARG A 105 3.34 -2.69 23.74
C ARG A 105 2.50 -1.42 23.57
N PHE A 106 1.76 -1.30 22.46
CA PHE A 106 0.90 -0.17 22.14
C PHE A 106 -0.57 -0.57 22.17
N CYS A 107 -0.97 -1.45 23.13
CA CYS A 107 -2.37 -1.82 23.29
C CYS A 107 -3.21 -0.58 23.62
N SER A 108 -4.15 -0.29 22.74
CA SER A 108 -5.13 0.76 22.91
C SER A 108 -6.54 0.17 22.89
N ASN A 109 -7.41 0.67 23.75
CA ASN A 109 -8.84 0.35 23.70
C ASN A 109 -9.59 1.21 22.65
N ILE A 110 -8.88 2.13 21.99
CA ILE A 110 -9.45 2.99 20.96
C ILE A 110 -9.61 2.20 19.67
N PRO A 111 -10.76 2.27 19.00
CA PRO A 111 -10.97 1.65 17.72
C PRO A 111 -9.86 2.05 16.72
N THR A 112 -9.31 1.08 16.00
CA THR A 112 -8.20 1.32 15.07
C THR A 112 -8.57 0.84 13.67
N LEU A 113 -8.50 1.75 12.70
CA LEU A 113 -8.54 1.45 11.27
C LEU A 113 -7.11 1.26 10.75
N TYR A 114 -6.88 0.17 10.07
CA TYR A 114 -5.62 -0.06 9.37
C TYR A 114 -5.78 0.27 7.90
N GLY A 115 -4.94 1.18 7.44
CA GLY A 115 -4.72 1.46 6.03
C GLY A 115 -3.26 1.12 5.70
N GLY A 116 -3.04 0.35 4.62
CA GLY A 116 -1.91 -0.29 4.57
C GLY A 116 -0.65 -0.19 3.85
N GLU A 117 0.39 -0.65 4.44
CA GLU A 117 1.53 -1.17 3.68
C GLU A 117 1.09 -2.48 3.03
N ALA A 118 1.24 -2.58 1.73
CA ALA A 118 1.16 -3.86 1.05
C ALA A 118 1.87 -3.80 -0.30
N SER A 119 2.63 -4.83 -0.58
CA SER A 119 3.16 -5.13 -1.89
C SER A 119 2.55 -6.45 -2.33
N GLY A 120 1.30 -6.38 -2.78
CA GLY A 120 0.53 -7.56 -3.13
C GLY A 120 1.13 -8.34 -4.30
N PRO A 121 0.88 -9.66 -4.37
CA PRO A 121 1.18 -10.40 -5.57
C PRO A 121 0.20 -10.09 -6.69
N VAL A 122 0.69 -10.15 -7.94
CA VAL A 122 -0.13 -10.25 -9.13
C VAL A 122 0.02 -11.64 -9.71
N PHE A 123 -1.09 -12.30 -10.02
CA PHE A 123 -1.09 -13.57 -10.75
C PHE A 123 -1.50 -13.33 -12.21
N ILE A 124 -0.66 -13.75 -13.14
CA ILE A 124 -0.99 -13.76 -14.57
C ILE A 124 -1.22 -15.19 -15.00
N GLU A 125 -2.49 -15.54 -15.19
CA GLU A 125 -2.97 -16.87 -15.56
C GLU A 125 -2.88 -17.06 -17.09
N ARG A 126 -2.69 -18.29 -17.57
CA ARG A 126 -2.47 -18.65 -18.97
C ARG A 126 -3.47 -18.09 -19.97
N THR A 127 -4.71 -17.83 -19.56
CA THR A 127 -5.76 -17.28 -20.46
C THR A 127 -5.74 -15.76 -20.53
N ALA A 128 -4.87 -15.09 -19.76
CA ALA A 128 -4.74 -13.66 -19.76
C ALA A 128 -4.30 -13.09 -21.12
N ASN A 129 -4.65 -11.85 -21.38
CA ASN A 129 -3.93 -11.06 -22.38
C ASN A 129 -2.58 -10.65 -21.77
N VAL A 130 -1.54 -11.44 -22.03
CA VAL A 130 -0.21 -11.28 -21.43
C VAL A 130 0.35 -9.89 -21.63
N ASP A 131 0.27 -9.36 -22.87
CA ASP A 131 0.84 -8.05 -23.18
C ASP A 131 0.16 -6.93 -22.37
N LYS A 132 -1.18 -6.93 -22.33
CA LYS A 132 -1.95 -5.97 -21.54
C LYS A 132 -1.73 -6.13 -20.05
N ALA A 133 -1.60 -7.37 -19.57
CA ALA A 133 -1.33 -7.67 -18.15
C ALA A 133 0.04 -7.09 -17.74
N ILE A 134 1.07 -7.35 -18.51
CA ILE A 134 2.41 -6.83 -18.25
C ILE A 134 2.47 -5.30 -18.35
N GLN A 135 1.80 -4.70 -19.34
CA GLN A 135 1.66 -3.25 -19.41
C GLN A 135 1.07 -2.68 -18.12
N ASN A 136 -0.01 -3.28 -17.62
CA ASN A 136 -0.68 -2.86 -16.36
C ASN A 136 0.26 -2.97 -15.16
N VAL A 137 0.97 -4.08 -15.01
CA VAL A 137 1.92 -4.31 -13.91
C VAL A 137 3.07 -3.30 -13.95
N ILE A 138 3.67 -3.06 -15.11
CA ILE A 138 4.79 -2.11 -15.26
C ILE A 138 4.31 -0.67 -14.98
N VAL A 139 3.16 -0.27 -15.50
CA VAL A 139 2.56 1.04 -15.22
C VAL A 139 2.33 1.21 -13.72
N SER A 140 1.75 0.21 -13.07
CA SER A 140 1.47 0.24 -11.64
C SER A 140 2.76 0.30 -10.81
N ARG A 141 3.76 -0.56 -11.10
CA ARG A 141 5.00 -0.63 -10.32
C ARG A 141 5.93 0.55 -10.55
N SER A 142 5.92 1.15 -11.75
CA SER A 142 6.73 2.34 -12.05
C SER A 142 6.08 3.65 -11.59
N PHE A 143 4.77 3.66 -11.34
CA PHE A 143 4.06 4.86 -10.89
C PHE A 143 4.64 5.35 -9.56
N ASN A 144 5.02 6.62 -9.52
CA ASN A 144 5.69 7.24 -8.38
C ASN A 144 6.85 6.38 -7.82
N HIS A 145 7.59 5.74 -8.72
CA HIS A 145 8.73 4.85 -8.41
C HIS A 145 8.40 3.76 -7.37
N GLY A 146 7.19 3.22 -7.39
CA GLY A 146 6.79 2.08 -6.57
C GLY A 146 6.51 2.38 -5.09
N ILE A 147 6.38 3.65 -4.70
CA ILE A 147 6.08 4.03 -3.30
C ILE A 147 4.62 3.75 -2.94
N LEU A 148 3.68 3.83 -3.92
CA LEU A 148 2.26 3.73 -3.58
C LEU A 148 1.88 2.34 -3.08
N PRO A 149 1.06 2.28 -2.01
CA PRO A 149 0.51 1.02 -1.53
C PRO A 149 -0.27 0.30 -2.64
N GLY A 150 -0.18 -1.01 -2.67
CA GLY A 150 -0.86 -1.84 -3.66
C GLY A 150 -0.14 -1.99 -4.99
N SER A 151 0.98 -1.27 -5.25
CA SER A 151 1.79 -1.54 -6.45
C SER A 151 2.42 -2.94 -6.36
N GLU A 152 2.31 -3.70 -7.44
CA GLU A 152 2.71 -5.12 -7.48
C GLU A 152 4.23 -5.27 -7.35
N GLN A 153 4.69 -5.91 -6.28
CA GLN A 153 6.11 -6.29 -6.12
C GLN A 153 6.39 -7.68 -6.63
N PHE A 154 5.43 -8.59 -6.50
CA PHE A 154 5.58 -9.99 -6.89
C PHE A 154 4.68 -10.30 -8.08
N LEU A 155 5.26 -10.92 -9.10
CA LEU A 155 4.52 -11.47 -10.21
C LEU A 155 4.62 -12.99 -10.19
N VAL A 156 3.48 -13.66 -10.07
CA VAL A 156 3.39 -15.11 -10.16
C VAL A 156 2.74 -15.47 -11.49
N THR A 157 3.29 -16.46 -12.18
CA THR A 157 2.77 -16.91 -13.47
C THR A 157 2.95 -18.40 -13.65
N GLU A 158 2.33 -18.97 -14.70
CA GLU A 158 2.47 -20.38 -15.07
C GLU A 158 3.62 -20.56 -16.06
N HIS A 159 4.36 -21.67 -15.95
CA HIS A 159 5.49 -21.98 -16.81
C HIS A 159 5.13 -21.92 -18.31
N CYS A 160 3.92 -22.33 -18.69
CA CYS A 160 3.50 -22.38 -20.10
C CYS A 160 3.45 -21.02 -20.80
N ILE A 161 3.42 -19.91 -20.05
CA ILE A 161 3.45 -18.55 -20.59
C ILE A 161 4.66 -17.73 -20.15
N ALA A 162 5.60 -18.33 -19.41
CA ALA A 162 6.75 -17.62 -18.83
C ALA A 162 7.59 -16.87 -19.87
N ASP A 163 7.87 -17.46 -21.03
CA ASP A 163 8.65 -16.81 -22.08
C ASP A 163 7.89 -15.63 -22.71
N LYS A 164 6.57 -15.73 -22.87
CA LYS A 164 5.74 -14.61 -23.32
C LYS A 164 5.76 -13.46 -22.31
N ILE A 165 5.72 -13.79 -21.01
CA ILE A 165 5.84 -12.82 -19.92
C ILE A 165 7.18 -12.07 -20.03
N LYS A 166 8.30 -12.79 -20.10
CA LYS A 166 9.64 -12.20 -20.20
C LYS A 166 9.79 -11.28 -21.42
N ALA A 167 9.33 -11.75 -22.59
CA ALA A 167 9.37 -10.96 -23.83
C ALA A 167 8.52 -9.68 -23.71
N SER A 168 7.30 -9.78 -23.21
CA SER A 168 6.43 -8.61 -23.02
C SER A 168 7.00 -7.65 -21.98
N MET A 169 7.59 -8.14 -20.87
CA MET A 169 8.27 -7.30 -19.89
C MET A 169 9.35 -6.43 -20.53
N THR A 170 10.23 -7.02 -21.34
CA THR A 170 11.29 -6.30 -22.03
C THR A 170 10.72 -5.24 -22.99
N ASN A 171 9.66 -5.57 -23.71
CA ASN A 171 9.00 -4.65 -24.65
C ASN A 171 8.38 -3.42 -23.95
N HIS A 172 7.91 -3.58 -22.69
CA HIS A 172 7.29 -2.50 -21.92
C HIS A 172 8.26 -1.74 -21.01
N GLY A 173 9.57 -2.03 -21.08
CA GLY A 173 10.62 -1.28 -20.37
C GLY A 173 11.03 -1.90 -19.03
N ALA A 174 10.84 -3.20 -18.86
CA ALA A 174 11.47 -3.94 -17.78
C ALA A 174 12.88 -4.40 -18.20
N TYR A 175 13.81 -4.40 -17.27
CA TYR A 175 15.13 -4.98 -17.40
C TYR A 175 15.23 -6.23 -16.54
N LEU A 176 15.47 -7.38 -17.19
CA LEU A 176 15.60 -8.68 -16.51
C LEU A 176 17.04 -8.84 -16.01
N LEU A 177 17.21 -8.80 -14.71
CA LEU A 177 18.50 -8.97 -14.04
C LEU A 177 18.98 -10.42 -14.15
N ASN A 178 20.25 -10.60 -14.42
CA ASN A 178 20.90 -11.89 -14.24
C ASN A 178 21.21 -12.14 -12.74
N GLN A 179 21.72 -13.31 -12.41
CA GLN A 179 22.01 -13.69 -11.02
C GLN A 179 23.03 -12.76 -10.35
N GLN A 180 24.10 -12.37 -11.06
CA GLN A 180 25.11 -11.46 -10.52
C GLN A 180 24.55 -10.06 -10.28
N GLU A 181 23.81 -9.51 -11.25
CA GLU A 181 23.16 -8.21 -11.13
C GLU A 181 22.13 -8.19 -10.01
N THR A 182 21.39 -9.29 -9.82
CA THR A 182 20.46 -9.45 -8.70
C THR A 182 21.21 -9.35 -7.36
N GLN A 183 22.35 -10.02 -7.21
CA GLN A 183 23.16 -9.95 -5.99
C GLN A 183 23.75 -8.54 -5.76
N GLN A 184 24.20 -7.86 -6.82
CA GLN A 184 24.67 -6.48 -6.73
C GLN A 184 23.56 -5.53 -6.23
N LEU A 185 22.35 -5.66 -6.79
CA LEU A 185 21.20 -4.86 -6.37
C LEU A 185 20.83 -5.12 -4.90
N ILE A 186 20.77 -6.39 -4.48
CA ILE A 186 20.48 -6.76 -3.08
C ILE A 186 21.56 -6.20 -2.14
N ALA A 187 22.84 -6.32 -2.48
CA ALA A 187 23.94 -5.81 -1.68
C ALA A 187 23.83 -4.28 -1.51
N PHE A 188 23.56 -3.55 -2.58
CA PHE A 188 23.36 -2.11 -2.53
C PHE A 188 22.17 -1.72 -1.62
N ILE A 189 21.01 -2.36 -1.78
CA ILE A 189 19.83 -2.03 -0.97
C ILE A 189 20.05 -2.35 0.51
N LYS A 190 20.70 -3.48 0.84
CA LYS A 190 21.06 -3.83 2.23
C LYS A 190 21.98 -2.80 2.90
N VAL A 191 22.89 -2.21 2.15
CA VAL A 191 23.76 -1.14 2.67
C VAL A 191 22.98 0.16 2.80
N SER A 192 22.19 0.50 1.80
CA SER A 192 21.38 1.73 1.75
C SER A 192 20.32 1.78 2.86
N SER A 193 19.72 0.64 3.21
CA SER A 193 18.70 0.56 4.27
C SER A 193 19.28 0.90 5.67
N LYS A 194 20.58 0.75 5.86
CA LYS A 194 21.29 1.11 7.10
C LYS A 194 21.81 2.54 7.11
N ASN A 195 21.80 3.21 5.96
CA ASN A 195 22.39 4.53 5.80
C ASN A 195 21.32 5.56 5.42
N LEU A 196 21.05 6.53 6.31
CA LEU A 196 20.06 7.57 6.13
C LEU A 196 20.34 8.50 4.94
N THR A 197 21.58 8.55 4.46
CA THR A 197 21.99 9.45 3.37
C THR A 197 21.81 8.88 1.97
N THR A 198 21.70 7.54 1.85
CA THR A 198 21.52 6.84 0.57
C THR A 198 20.21 6.06 0.56
N ASN A 199 19.09 6.79 0.59
CA ASN A 199 17.78 6.14 0.61
C ASN A 199 17.39 5.69 -0.81
N TYR A 200 17.16 4.39 -0.99
CA TYR A 200 16.69 3.80 -2.24
C TYR A 200 15.18 3.95 -2.47
N VAL A 201 14.44 4.31 -1.44
CA VAL A 201 12.97 4.43 -1.49
C VAL A 201 12.56 5.55 -2.44
N GLY A 202 11.66 5.24 -3.36
CA GLY A 202 11.15 6.20 -4.35
C GLY A 202 12.15 6.59 -5.45
N GLN A 203 13.26 5.90 -5.56
CA GLN A 203 14.24 6.14 -6.61
C GLN A 203 13.84 5.41 -7.90
N SER A 204 14.23 5.98 -9.06
CA SER A 204 13.95 5.37 -10.35
C SER A 204 14.75 4.08 -10.57
N ALA A 205 14.27 3.22 -11.48
CA ALA A 205 14.99 2.01 -11.87
C ALA A 205 16.41 2.32 -12.41
N LEU A 206 16.54 3.40 -13.17
CA LEU A 206 17.84 3.87 -13.69
C LEU A 206 18.81 4.25 -12.58
N TRP A 207 18.31 4.98 -11.57
CA TRP A 207 19.13 5.35 -10.41
C TRP A 207 19.57 4.12 -9.61
N LEU A 208 18.64 3.20 -9.35
CA LEU A 208 18.94 1.95 -8.64
C LEU A 208 19.99 1.12 -9.38
N ALA A 209 19.85 0.95 -10.70
CA ALA A 209 20.81 0.23 -11.53
C ALA A 209 22.20 0.90 -11.46
N LYS A 210 22.27 2.22 -11.67
CA LYS A 210 23.51 2.98 -11.60
C LYS A 210 24.22 2.83 -10.25
N MET A 211 23.49 2.95 -9.17
CA MET A 211 24.06 2.85 -7.81
C MET A 211 24.48 1.43 -7.46
N SER A 212 23.89 0.43 -8.11
CA SER A 212 24.26 -0.99 -7.96
C SER A 212 25.37 -1.43 -8.93
N GLY A 213 25.85 -0.53 -9.79
CA GLY A 213 26.86 -0.85 -10.80
C GLY A 213 26.35 -1.71 -11.97
N ILE A 214 25.05 -1.58 -12.29
CA ILE A 214 24.37 -2.33 -13.35
C ILE A 214 24.09 -1.38 -14.53
N GLU A 215 24.47 -1.77 -15.72
CA GLU A 215 24.17 -1.02 -16.94
C GLU A 215 22.82 -1.46 -17.52
N VAL A 216 21.91 -0.51 -17.69
CA VAL A 216 20.56 -0.76 -18.23
C VAL A 216 20.21 0.26 -19.30
N PRO A 217 19.32 -0.09 -20.26
CA PRO A 217 18.83 0.86 -21.26
C PRO A 217 18.13 2.07 -20.60
N GLU A 218 18.27 3.26 -21.19
CA GLU A 218 17.65 4.50 -20.67
C GLU A 218 16.13 4.44 -20.52
N LYS A 219 15.45 3.61 -21.32
CA LYS A 219 14.01 3.41 -21.27
C LYS A 219 13.55 2.50 -20.12
N THR A 220 14.47 2.01 -19.27
CA THR A 220 14.16 1.07 -18.19
C THR A 220 13.27 1.73 -17.13
N LYS A 221 12.10 1.15 -16.91
CA LYS A 221 11.10 1.60 -15.93
C LYS A 221 11.11 0.81 -14.64
N VAL A 222 11.39 -0.50 -14.74
CA VAL A 222 11.43 -1.45 -13.62
C VAL A 222 12.59 -2.42 -13.76
N LEU A 223 13.15 -2.86 -12.64
CA LEU A 223 14.13 -3.94 -12.57
C LEU A 223 13.42 -5.23 -12.19
N VAL A 224 13.74 -6.33 -12.82
CA VAL A 224 13.06 -7.61 -12.64
C VAL A 224 14.04 -8.68 -12.23
N SER A 225 13.77 -9.32 -11.09
CA SER A 225 14.50 -10.51 -10.63
C SER A 225 13.62 -11.73 -10.77
N VAL A 226 14.08 -12.75 -11.50
CA VAL A 226 13.38 -14.04 -11.62
C VAL A 226 13.94 -14.98 -10.55
N GLN A 227 13.06 -15.55 -9.72
CA GLN A 227 13.43 -16.42 -8.61
C GLN A 227 12.74 -17.78 -8.77
N ASP A 228 13.46 -18.86 -8.47
CA ASP A 228 12.92 -20.23 -8.56
C ASP A 228 12.11 -20.60 -7.31
N TYR A 229 12.52 -20.12 -6.14
CA TYR A 229 11.87 -20.40 -4.86
C TYR A 229 11.89 -19.16 -3.95
N MET A 230 11.00 -19.16 -2.97
CA MET A 230 10.92 -18.16 -1.90
C MET A 230 11.36 -18.83 -0.60
N SER A 231 12.32 -18.25 0.11
CA SER A 231 12.72 -18.65 1.46
C SER A 231 12.30 -17.58 2.47
N GLU A 232 12.11 -17.96 3.74
CA GLU A 232 11.77 -17.01 4.82
C GLU A 232 12.84 -15.92 5.01
N GLU A 233 14.09 -16.24 4.71
CA GLU A 233 15.23 -15.32 4.81
C GLU A 233 15.45 -14.50 3.52
N ASP A 234 14.56 -14.65 2.51
CA ASP A 234 14.72 -13.96 1.25
C ASP A 234 14.64 -12.45 1.45
N PHE A 235 15.64 -11.76 0.92
CA PHE A 235 15.70 -10.30 0.93
C PHE A 235 14.44 -9.66 0.32
N PHE A 236 13.84 -10.29 -0.67
CA PHE A 236 12.65 -9.79 -1.35
C PHE A 236 11.36 -9.93 -0.55
N ASN A 237 11.36 -10.66 0.59
CA ASN A 237 10.17 -10.79 1.45
C ASN A 237 9.85 -9.52 2.25
N GLN A 238 10.66 -8.49 2.16
CA GLN A 238 10.32 -7.17 2.70
C GLN A 238 9.63 -6.30 1.65
N GLN A 239 8.87 -5.32 2.10
CA GLN A 239 8.30 -4.33 1.21
C GLN A 239 9.41 -3.45 0.61
N LEU A 240 9.51 -3.47 -0.72
CA LEU A 240 10.43 -2.63 -1.47
C LEU A 240 9.64 -1.45 -2.07
N LEU A 241 9.84 -0.26 -1.51
CA LEU A 241 9.21 0.98 -2.00
C LEU A 241 10.01 1.58 -3.17
N CYS A 242 10.26 0.77 -4.20
CA CYS A 242 11.04 1.13 -5.38
C CYS A 242 10.63 0.22 -6.56
N PRO A 243 10.96 0.57 -7.83
CA PRO A 243 10.46 -0.12 -9.01
C PRO A 243 11.20 -1.45 -9.29
N ILE A 244 11.07 -2.40 -8.37
CA ILE A 244 11.58 -3.76 -8.49
C ILE A 244 10.41 -4.74 -8.52
N ILE A 245 10.44 -5.70 -9.45
CA ILE A 245 9.48 -6.81 -9.56
C ILE A 245 10.22 -8.12 -9.37
N VAL A 246 9.67 -8.99 -8.53
CA VAL A 246 10.15 -10.38 -8.35
C VAL A 246 9.20 -11.33 -9.05
N VAL A 247 9.71 -12.18 -9.92
CA VAL A 247 8.92 -13.09 -10.72
C VAL A 247 9.11 -14.51 -10.24
N TYR A 248 8.00 -15.22 -10.00
CA TYR A 248 7.94 -16.65 -9.72
C TYR A 248 7.15 -17.35 -10.82
N CYS A 249 7.68 -18.48 -11.31
CA CYS A 249 7.03 -19.31 -12.29
C CYS A 249 6.61 -20.62 -11.65
N GLU A 250 5.33 -20.98 -11.75
CA GLU A 250 4.77 -22.19 -11.17
C GLU A 250 4.24 -23.13 -12.28
N PRO A 251 4.22 -24.45 -12.06
CA PRO A 251 3.76 -25.41 -13.06
C PRO A 251 2.33 -25.17 -13.53
N ASP A 252 1.45 -24.80 -12.61
CA ASP A 252 0.03 -24.57 -12.88
C ASP A 252 -0.58 -23.51 -11.96
N TRP A 253 -1.83 -23.16 -12.22
CA TRP A 253 -2.54 -22.13 -11.47
C TRP A 253 -2.80 -22.50 -9.99
N THR A 254 -2.85 -23.80 -9.64
CA THR A 254 -3.07 -24.25 -8.26
C THR A 254 -1.83 -23.98 -7.41
N LEU A 255 -0.64 -24.31 -7.95
CA LEU A 255 0.63 -24.01 -7.30
C LEU A 255 0.89 -22.49 -7.27
N ALA A 256 0.55 -21.79 -8.34
CA ALA A 256 0.59 -20.31 -8.37
C ALA A 256 -0.33 -19.69 -7.30
N CYS A 257 -1.51 -20.28 -7.09
CA CYS A 257 -2.42 -19.91 -6.00
C CYS A 257 -1.75 -20.09 -4.63
N GLY A 258 -1.10 -21.24 -4.40
CA GLY A 258 -0.32 -21.51 -3.20
C GLY A 258 0.82 -20.51 -2.99
N LYS A 259 1.58 -20.19 -4.04
CA LYS A 259 2.65 -19.19 -4.02
C LYS A 259 2.14 -17.81 -3.60
N CYS A 260 1.02 -17.35 -4.17
CA CYS A 260 0.39 -16.09 -3.77
C CYS A 260 0.00 -16.10 -2.28
N MET A 261 -0.50 -17.25 -1.75
CA MET A 261 -0.81 -17.38 -0.32
C MET A 261 0.43 -17.29 0.56
N SER A 262 1.53 -17.94 0.17
CA SER A 262 2.81 -17.86 0.88
C SER A 262 3.32 -16.43 0.94
N ILE A 263 3.32 -15.71 -0.19
CA ILE A 263 3.71 -14.29 -0.25
C ILE A 263 2.85 -13.44 0.70
N LEU A 264 1.54 -13.64 0.70
CA LEU A 264 0.63 -12.89 1.57
C LEU A 264 0.81 -13.22 3.05
N ALA A 265 1.14 -14.47 3.39
CA ALA A 265 1.38 -14.92 4.76
C ALA A 265 2.68 -14.35 5.32
N GLU A 266 3.77 -14.39 4.55
CA GLU A 266 5.09 -13.87 4.93
C GLU A 266 5.06 -12.37 5.21
N LEU A 267 4.43 -11.62 4.31
CA LEU A 267 4.30 -10.17 4.46
C LEU A 267 3.23 -9.77 5.49
N ARG A 268 2.44 -10.72 6.00
CA ARG A 268 1.33 -10.51 6.95
C ARG A 268 0.36 -9.40 6.57
N MET A 269 0.18 -9.19 5.27
CA MET A 269 -0.51 -8.04 4.72
C MET A 269 -1.66 -8.45 3.80
N GLY A 270 -2.86 -8.53 4.36
CA GLY A 270 -4.09 -8.82 3.63
C GLY A 270 -4.68 -7.59 2.94
N HIS A 271 -3.92 -6.91 2.10
CA HIS A 271 -4.34 -5.66 1.48
C HIS A 271 -5.00 -5.85 0.10
N THR A 272 -4.22 -6.18 -0.91
CA THR A 272 -4.68 -6.26 -2.29
C THR A 272 -3.95 -7.37 -3.04
N LEU A 273 -4.68 -8.13 -3.84
CA LEU A 273 -4.14 -9.07 -4.81
C LEU A 273 -4.69 -8.72 -6.19
N THR A 274 -3.87 -8.83 -7.22
CA THR A 274 -4.31 -8.63 -8.60
C THR A 274 -4.25 -9.95 -9.36
N ILE A 275 -5.25 -10.20 -10.20
CA ILE A 275 -5.31 -11.34 -11.09
C ILE A 275 -5.60 -10.90 -12.52
N HIS A 276 -4.77 -11.34 -13.45
CA HIS A 276 -5.04 -11.23 -14.89
C HIS A 276 -5.44 -12.61 -15.42
N SER A 277 -6.70 -12.75 -15.81
CA SER A 277 -7.25 -14.00 -16.30
C SER A 277 -8.56 -13.74 -17.08
N ARG A 278 -8.89 -14.65 -18.00
CA ARG A 278 -10.21 -14.74 -18.65
C ARG A 278 -11.00 -15.96 -18.13
N ASN A 279 -10.38 -16.77 -17.28
CA ASN A 279 -10.98 -17.94 -16.70
C ASN A 279 -11.75 -17.59 -15.41
N TRP A 280 -13.08 -17.46 -15.52
CA TRP A 280 -13.95 -17.12 -14.39
C TRP A 280 -13.82 -18.09 -13.20
N ARG A 281 -13.59 -19.38 -13.46
CA ARG A 281 -13.41 -20.37 -12.38
C ARG A 281 -12.18 -20.04 -11.53
N VAL A 282 -11.06 -19.72 -12.18
CA VAL A 282 -9.82 -19.34 -11.47
C VAL A 282 -10.00 -18.03 -10.72
N ILE A 283 -10.63 -17.03 -11.35
CA ILE A 283 -10.93 -15.73 -10.68
C ILE A 283 -11.78 -15.95 -9.43
N LYS A 284 -12.83 -16.76 -9.53
CA LYS A 284 -13.73 -17.07 -8.41
C LYS A 284 -12.99 -17.81 -7.28
N GLU A 285 -12.14 -18.77 -7.62
CA GLU A 285 -11.36 -19.54 -6.65
C GLU A 285 -10.39 -18.62 -5.90
N PHE A 286 -9.71 -17.71 -6.61
CA PHE A 286 -8.88 -16.70 -5.97
C PHE A 286 -9.70 -15.79 -5.06
N ALA A 287 -10.87 -15.34 -5.48
CA ALA A 287 -11.75 -14.49 -4.67
C ALA A 287 -12.22 -15.17 -3.38
N MET A 288 -12.43 -16.46 -3.41
CA MET A 288 -12.92 -17.22 -2.25
C MET A 288 -11.82 -17.61 -1.26
N GLN A 289 -10.59 -17.83 -1.73
CA GLN A 289 -9.52 -18.40 -0.90
C GLN A 289 -8.52 -17.38 -0.37
N LYS A 290 -8.41 -16.19 -0.97
CA LYS A 290 -7.37 -15.25 -0.60
C LYS A 290 -7.75 -14.40 0.62
N THR A 291 -6.82 -14.31 1.56
CA THR A 291 -6.94 -13.52 2.78
C THR A 291 -6.56 -12.05 2.54
N VAL A 292 -7.20 -11.42 1.55
CA VAL A 292 -6.96 -10.03 1.19
C VAL A 292 -8.24 -9.19 1.28
N GLY A 293 -8.09 -7.92 1.51
CA GLY A 293 -9.22 -6.98 1.57
C GLY A 293 -9.88 -6.74 0.21
N ARG A 294 -9.12 -6.84 -0.88
CA ARG A 294 -9.62 -6.63 -2.25
C ARG A 294 -8.88 -7.45 -3.28
N ILE A 295 -9.59 -7.81 -4.34
CA ILE A 295 -9.03 -8.46 -5.53
C ILE A 295 -9.33 -7.58 -6.74
N VAL A 296 -8.27 -7.23 -7.45
CA VAL A 296 -8.32 -6.48 -8.71
C VAL A 296 -8.26 -7.46 -9.86
N VAL A 297 -9.12 -7.31 -10.86
CA VAL A 297 -9.15 -8.19 -12.03
C VAL A 297 -8.85 -7.40 -13.29
N ASN A 298 -7.81 -7.81 -14.03
CA ASN A 298 -7.44 -7.29 -15.36
C ASN A 298 -7.20 -5.76 -15.42
N ALA A 299 -6.74 -5.14 -14.34
CA ALA A 299 -6.49 -3.71 -14.27
C ALA A 299 -5.15 -3.41 -13.55
N PRO A 300 -4.54 -2.22 -13.75
CA PRO A 300 -3.37 -1.78 -12.99
C PRO A 300 -3.76 -1.61 -11.52
N THR A 301 -3.04 -2.26 -10.61
CA THR A 301 -3.42 -2.27 -9.18
C THR A 301 -3.43 -0.88 -8.58
N VAL A 302 -2.48 -0.04 -8.92
CA VAL A 302 -2.35 1.31 -8.36
C VAL A 302 -3.59 2.19 -8.58
N THR A 303 -4.22 2.11 -9.75
CA THR A 303 -5.43 2.88 -10.06
C THR A 303 -6.70 2.14 -9.70
N ALA A 304 -6.67 0.81 -9.79
CA ALA A 304 -7.83 -0.03 -9.52
C ALA A 304 -8.12 -0.14 -8.02
N ALA A 305 -7.10 -0.39 -7.19
CA ALA A 305 -7.26 -0.50 -5.75
C ALA A 305 -7.68 0.82 -5.11
N THR A 306 -7.24 1.96 -5.66
CA THR A 306 -7.61 3.29 -5.17
C THR A 306 -8.99 3.78 -5.64
N GLY A 307 -9.72 2.98 -6.43
CA GLY A 307 -11.05 3.33 -6.93
C GLY A 307 -11.05 4.23 -8.18
N ILE A 308 -9.89 4.56 -8.76
CA ILE A 308 -9.83 5.42 -9.97
C ILE A 308 -10.33 4.68 -11.21
N SER A 309 -10.05 3.38 -11.33
CA SER A 309 -10.43 2.57 -12.52
C SER A 309 -11.32 1.37 -12.18
N THR A 310 -11.93 1.35 -11.01
CA THR A 310 -12.89 0.34 -10.55
C THR A 310 -14.06 0.99 -9.82
N ALA A 311 -15.05 0.20 -9.45
CA ALA A 311 -16.19 0.65 -8.63
C ALA A 311 -15.87 0.67 -7.11
N PHE A 312 -14.62 0.54 -6.70
CA PHE A 312 -14.25 0.75 -5.30
C PHE A 312 -14.39 2.22 -4.91
N ASP A 313 -14.72 2.48 -3.67
CA ASP A 313 -14.76 3.85 -3.14
C ASP A 313 -13.36 4.52 -3.29
N PRO A 314 -13.28 5.76 -3.80
CA PRO A 314 -11.99 6.43 -4.01
C PRO A 314 -11.29 6.75 -2.68
N SER A 315 -10.08 6.25 -2.51
CA SER A 315 -9.21 6.60 -1.38
C SER A 315 -7.75 6.22 -1.63
N LEU A 316 -6.83 6.93 -0.98
CA LEU A 316 -5.42 6.54 -0.89
C LEU A 316 -5.12 5.77 0.42
N VAL A 317 -6.10 5.64 1.31
CA VAL A 317 -6.00 4.81 2.51
C VAL A 317 -6.77 3.53 2.27
N LEU A 318 -6.04 2.48 1.99
CA LEU A 318 -6.60 1.19 1.59
C LEU A 318 -6.68 0.29 2.82
N GLY A 319 -7.86 0.04 3.33
CA GLY A 319 -8.08 -0.88 4.45
C GLY A 319 -7.59 -2.29 4.14
N GLY A 320 -7.13 -3.00 5.16
CA GLY A 320 -6.61 -4.35 5.03
C GLY A 320 -6.80 -5.16 6.31
N LEU A 321 -6.89 -6.46 6.15
CA LEU A 321 -6.94 -7.40 7.26
C LEU A 321 -5.52 -7.72 7.72
N THR A 322 -4.83 -6.75 8.32
CA THR A 322 -3.55 -7.04 8.93
C THR A 322 -3.76 -7.58 10.34
N THR A 323 -3.36 -8.83 10.55
CA THR A 323 -3.07 -9.41 11.85
C THR A 323 -4.08 -9.08 12.96
N LYS A 324 -5.27 -9.70 12.93
CA LYS A 324 -6.21 -9.77 14.06
C LYS A 324 -6.83 -8.45 14.58
N ARG A 325 -6.44 -7.27 14.07
CA ARG A 325 -6.84 -5.97 14.62
C ARG A 325 -7.51 -5.01 13.65
N GLY A 326 -7.48 -5.26 12.34
CA GLY A 326 -8.20 -4.45 11.37
C GLY A 326 -9.63 -4.97 11.18
N TYR A 327 -10.61 -4.10 11.22
CA TYR A 327 -12.00 -4.49 11.02
C TYR A 327 -12.61 -3.99 9.70
N SER A 328 -11.85 -3.27 8.89
CA SER A 328 -12.29 -2.86 7.56
C SER A 328 -11.31 -3.27 6.48
N SER A 329 -11.81 -3.99 5.47
CA SER A 329 -11.10 -4.30 4.24
C SER A 329 -11.39 -3.29 3.12
N GLU A 330 -12.29 -2.34 3.36
CA GLU A 330 -12.71 -1.34 2.38
C GLU A 330 -11.69 -0.21 2.25
N ASN A 331 -11.78 0.57 1.18
CA ASN A 331 -11.11 1.84 1.07
C ASN A 331 -11.65 2.80 2.11
N ILE A 332 -10.76 3.44 2.88
CA ILE A 332 -11.18 4.30 3.98
C ILE A 332 -11.75 5.60 3.42
N THR A 333 -13.01 5.85 3.75
CA THR A 333 -13.80 7.00 3.29
C THR A 333 -14.36 7.75 4.50
N PRO A 334 -14.98 8.92 4.32
CA PRO A 334 -15.64 9.64 5.41
C PRO A 334 -16.64 8.80 6.22
N LYS A 335 -17.27 7.79 5.63
CA LYS A 335 -18.19 6.88 6.32
C LYS A 335 -17.51 6.15 7.50
N HIS A 336 -16.24 5.78 7.35
CA HIS A 336 -15.46 5.08 8.37
C HIS A 336 -15.02 6.00 9.52
N LEU A 337 -15.09 7.31 9.29
CA LEU A 337 -14.70 8.35 10.23
C LEU A 337 -15.91 9.09 10.80
N THR A 338 -17.11 8.52 10.69
CA THR A 338 -18.34 9.09 11.20
C THR A 338 -19.08 8.10 12.10
N TYR A 339 -19.72 8.63 13.13
CA TYR A 339 -20.70 7.91 13.93
C TYR A 339 -22.07 8.01 13.25
N ILE A 340 -22.71 6.88 13.04
CA ILE A 340 -24.04 6.84 12.40
C ILE A 340 -25.13 6.91 13.48
N ARG A 341 -25.81 8.05 13.55
CA ARG A 341 -26.96 8.26 14.42
C ARG A 341 -28.24 7.88 13.69
N GLN A 342 -29.04 7.04 14.32
CA GLN A 342 -30.37 6.68 13.84
C GLN A 342 -31.43 7.52 14.54
N VAL A 343 -32.37 8.08 13.77
CA VAL A 343 -33.53 8.78 14.30
C VAL A 343 -34.78 8.01 13.87
N GLY A 344 -35.49 7.45 14.85
CA GLY A 344 -36.77 6.77 14.64
C GLY A 344 -37.93 7.73 14.88
N PHE A 345 -38.95 7.67 14.04
CA PHE A 345 -40.23 8.34 14.25
C PHE A 345 -41.26 7.29 14.64
N SER A 346 -42.26 7.69 15.42
CA SER A 346 -43.41 6.86 15.71
C SER A 346 -44.09 6.44 14.41
N VAL A 347 -44.40 5.17 14.28
CA VAL A 347 -45.30 4.67 13.23
C VAL A 347 -46.69 4.83 13.80
N GLU A 348 -47.41 5.88 13.42
CA GLU A 348 -48.82 6.03 13.75
C GLU A 348 -49.58 4.91 13.04
N GLU A 349 -50.44 4.18 13.81
CA GLU A 349 -51.35 3.17 13.28
C GLU A 349 -52.46 3.80 12.45
#